data_961bda519f7f920ce02face238330473
#
_entry.id   961bda519f7f920ce02face238330473
#
_cell.length_a   1.000
_cell.length_b   1.000
_cell.length_c   1.000
_cell.angle_alpha   90.00
_cell.angle_beta   90.00
_cell.angle_gamma   90.00
#
_symmetry.space_group_name_H-M   'P 1'
#
loop_
_entity.id
_entity.type
_entity.pdbx_description
1 polymer ?
#
loop_
_entity_poly.entity_id
_entity_poly.type
_entity_poly.pdbx_seq_one_letter_code
_entity_poly.pdbx_strand_id
1 'polypeptide(L)'
;MTTPPAIPAHINSLDRLSAASFYSSVLGWAVHPLQQPDRGDERARGKKPLMKGWPQHTASEITPEFLSRSFGPGTRNNLGCVVRPPFVHIDLDSKPDGGASVVAWLAGVPELASVPRERTGGGVHLVFVCRDLPPDILSARKAPVAQITDKVTAELYKDGLNIVLSPSVHPGGHQYTWEVTGPVPEVRWADLVRWFGFAVPEPAASGRGRPSKEKPWWAAWQHDLRTLDLPAVLSALGHPCECTDPDEGKWTVACPWAEHHSGAQKPGGTDTVFFSKPETMPGFRCLHAHCAEKGIRDLVLWAEEKRPGIIAANCTDLRVWSPGSTGKNSRPRVVLPNTGRPHGVFGDELGTAAAPSLHLFRYSGSVVEI
;
A
#
# COMPACT_ATOMS: atom_id res chain seq x y z
N MET A 1 18.30 11.00 -28.24
CA MET A 1 16.86 10.69 -27.99
C MET A 1 16.77 9.19 -27.84
N THR A 2 16.32 8.70 -26.68
CA THR A 2 16.09 7.27 -26.47
C THR A 2 14.84 6.86 -27.24
N THR A 3 14.92 5.77 -28.01
CA THR A 3 13.74 5.19 -28.70
C THR A 3 12.66 4.88 -27.67
N PRO A 4 11.39 5.24 -27.91
CA PRO A 4 10.32 4.91 -26.99
C PRO A 4 10.19 3.38 -26.85
N PRO A 5 9.85 2.87 -25.67
CA PRO A 5 9.61 1.44 -25.47
C PRO A 5 8.48 0.98 -26.40
N ALA A 6 8.61 -0.22 -26.97
CA ALA A 6 7.63 -0.72 -27.92
C ALA A 6 7.32 -2.20 -27.70
N ILE A 7 6.07 -2.59 -27.90
CA ILE A 7 5.62 -3.97 -27.95
C ILE A 7 5.82 -4.47 -29.40
N PRO A 8 6.66 -5.45 -29.66
CA PRO A 8 6.94 -5.89 -31.03
C PRO A 8 5.82 -6.78 -31.59
N ALA A 9 5.63 -6.74 -32.90
CA ALA A 9 4.58 -7.51 -33.57
C ALA A 9 4.66 -9.04 -33.34
N HIS A 10 5.85 -9.57 -33.10
CA HIS A 10 6.07 -11.01 -32.88
C HIS A 10 5.87 -11.43 -31.41
N ILE A 11 5.48 -10.52 -30.50
CA ILE A 11 5.37 -10.81 -29.05
C ILE A 11 4.48 -12.03 -28.75
N ASN A 12 3.40 -12.20 -29.49
CA ASN A 12 2.48 -13.33 -29.30
C ASN A 12 3.03 -14.69 -29.75
N SER A 13 4.14 -14.73 -30.50
CA SER A 13 4.82 -15.97 -30.89
C SER A 13 5.85 -16.43 -29.87
N LEU A 14 6.15 -15.62 -28.86
CA LEU A 14 7.09 -15.95 -27.81
C LEU A 14 6.47 -16.92 -26.80
N ASP A 15 7.26 -17.89 -26.34
CA ASP A 15 6.89 -18.65 -25.14
C ASP A 15 7.01 -17.79 -23.88
N ARG A 16 6.58 -18.33 -22.71
CA ARG A 16 6.58 -17.56 -21.46
C ARG A 16 7.97 -17.09 -21.03
N LEU A 17 8.99 -17.93 -21.20
CA LEU A 17 10.36 -17.58 -20.83
C LEU A 17 10.88 -16.45 -21.71
N SER A 18 10.70 -16.56 -23.01
CA SER A 18 11.13 -15.55 -24.00
C SER A 18 10.37 -14.24 -23.82
N ALA A 19 9.05 -14.30 -23.57
CA ALA A 19 8.24 -13.12 -23.29
C ALA A 19 8.66 -12.43 -21.98
N ALA A 20 8.88 -13.20 -20.91
CA ALA A 20 9.36 -12.67 -19.63
C ALA A 20 10.74 -12.02 -19.76
N SER A 21 11.65 -12.64 -20.54
CA SER A 21 12.96 -12.07 -20.86
C SER A 21 12.84 -10.76 -21.62
N PHE A 22 11.97 -10.70 -22.64
CA PHE A 22 11.70 -9.48 -23.39
C PHE A 22 11.15 -8.36 -22.47
N TYR A 23 10.10 -8.62 -21.68
CA TYR A 23 9.50 -7.62 -20.80
C TYR A 23 10.50 -7.08 -19.78
N SER A 24 11.35 -7.94 -19.23
CA SER A 24 12.33 -7.51 -18.22
C SER A 24 13.54 -6.78 -18.83
N SER A 25 14.14 -7.31 -19.89
CA SER A 25 15.39 -6.78 -20.43
C SER A 25 15.21 -5.61 -21.40
N VAL A 26 14.09 -5.56 -22.12
CA VAL A 26 13.83 -4.52 -23.13
C VAL A 26 12.93 -3.42 -22.58
N LEU A 27 11.86 -3.78 -21.88
CA LEU A 27 10.93 -2.80 -21.32
C LEU A 27 11.28 -2.39 -19.88
N GLY A 28 12.16 -3.11 -19.20
CA GLY A 28 12.52 -2.86 -17.81
C GLY A 28 11.37 -3.19 -16.83
N TRP A 29 10.46 -4.09 -17.20
CA TRP A 29 9.33 -4.46 -16.36
C TRP A 29 9.71 -5.49 -15.31
N ALA A 30 9.21 -5.32 -14.10
CA ALA A 30 9.45 -6.20 -12.96
C ALA A 30 8.56 -7.45 -13.02
N VAL A 31 8.91 -8.39 -13.92
CA VAL A 31 8.12 -9.62 -14.13
C VAL A 31 8.29 -10.62 -13.00
N HIS A 32 7.21 -11.36 -12.70
CA HIS A 32 7.23 -12.39 -11.68
C HIS A 32 6.19 -13.50 -11.95
N PRO A 33 6.38 -14.72 -11.36
CA PRO A 33 5.46 -15.82 -11.59
C PRO A 33 4.15 -15.62 -10.81
N LEU A 34 3.05 -15.94 -11.47
CA LEU A 34 1.72 -16.02 -10.90
C LEU A 34 1.25 -17.47 -10.79
N GLN A 35 0.25 -17.71 -9.96
CA GLN A 35 -0.39 -19.03 -9.88
C GLN A 35 -0.82 -19.53 -11.25
N GLN A 36 -0.84 -20.85 -11.37
CA GLN A 36 -1.37 -21.54 -12.55
C GLN A 36 -2.89 -21.28 -12.68
N PRO A 37 -3.44 -21.21 -13.90
CA PRO A 37 -4.85 -20.87 -14.11
C PRO A 37 -5.82 -21.91 -13.58
N ASP A 38 -5.36 -23.14 -13.34
CA ASP A 38 -6.13 -24.29 -12.87
C ASP A 38 -5.90 -24.62 -11.38
N ARG A 39 -5.09 -23.84 -10.65
CA ARG A 39 -4.76 -24.09 -9.24
C ARG A 39 -5.11 -22.94 -8.33
N GLY A 40 -5.50 -23.28 -7.10
CA GLY A 40 -5.76 -22.33 -6.03
C GLY A 40 -7.21 -21.89 -5.91
N ASP A 41 -7.43 -20.88 -5.07
CA ASP A 41 -8.74 -20.27 -4.84
C ASP A 41 -9.29 -19.67 -6.14
N GLU A 42 -10.57 -19.85 -6.40
CA GLU A 42 -11.26 -19.43 -7.63
C GLU A 42 -11.02 -17.93 -7.96
N ARG A 43 -10.98 -17.07 -6.94
CA ARG A 43 -10.72 -15.63 -7.10
C ARG A 43 -9.27 -15.29 -7.40
N ALA A 44 -8.34 -16.19 -7.07
CA ALA A 44 -6.90 -15.95 -7.14
C ALA A 44 -6.20 -16.74 -8.25
N ARG A 45 -6.90 -17.73 -8.86
CA ARG A 45 -6.35 -18.57 -9.94
C ARG A 45 -5.73 -17.73 -11.04
N GLY A 46 -4.56 -18.12 -11.48
CA GLY A 46 -3.86 -17.46 -12.59
C GLY A 46 -3.40 -16.01 -12.33
N LYS A 47 -3.74 -15.40 -11.20
CA LYS A 47 -3.51 -13.98 -10.93
C LYS A 47 -2.69 -13.71 -9.67
N LYS A 48 -2.67 -14.65 -8.71
CA LYS A 48 -1.98 -14.45 -7.43
C LYS A 48 -0.47 -14.59 -7.61
N PRO A 49 0.33 -13.59 -7.20
CA PRO A 49 1.79 -13.70 -7.18
C PRO A 49 2.27 -14.86 -6.31
N LEU A 50 3.28 -15.59 -6.82
CA LEU A 50 3.92 -16.70 -6.10
C LEU A 50 5.11 -16.24 -5.25
N MET A 51 5.61 -15.04 -5.49
CA MET A 51 6.72 -14.47 -4.73
C MET A 51 6.24 -13.79 -3.45
N LYS A 52 6.90 -14.09 -2.33
CA LYS A 52 6.81 -13.26 -1.12
C LYS A 52 7.51 -11.92 -1.39
N GLY A 53 6.94 -10.81 -0.95
CA GLY A 53 7.54 -9.48 -1.17
C GLY A 53 7.43 -8.93 -2.60
N TRP A 54 6.60 -9.54 -3.44
CA TRP A 54 6.44 -9.14 -4.84
C TRP A 54 6.17 -7.64 -5.07
N PRO A 55 5.47 -6.87 -4.18
CA PRO A 55 5.23 -5.46 -4.44
C PRO A 55 6.50 -4.60 -4.48
N GLN A 56 7.59 -5.08 -3.89
CA GLN A 56 8.89 -4.40 -3.89
C GLN A 56 9.82 -4.90 -5.01
N HIS A 57 9.43 -5.98 -5.73
CA HIS A 57 10.24 -6.56 -6.78
C HIS A 57 10.55 -5.57 -7.91
N THR A 58 11.79 -5.57 -8.39
CA THR A 58 12.30 -4.67 -9.42
C THR A 58 12.89 -5.44 -10.60
N ALA A 59 13.00 -4.79 -11.76
CA ALA A 59 13.61 -5.41 -12.94
C ALA A 59 15.08 -5.77 -12.73
N SER A 60 15.80 -5.05 -11.88
CA SER A 60 17.22 -5.32 -11.58
C SER A 60 17.46 -6.63 -10.81
N GLU A 61 16.41 -7.18 -10.18
CA GLU A 61 16.48 -8.47 -9.46
C GLU A 61 16.21 -9.68 -10.36
N ILE A 62 15.90 -9.45 -11.64
CA ILE A 62 15.55 -10.50 -12.58
C ILE A 62 16.82 -11.01 -13.26
N THR A 63 17.22 -12.23 -12.91
CA THR A 63 18.35 -12.93 -13.54
C THR A 63 17.87 -13.99 -14.51
N PRO A 64 18.75 -14.48 -15.44
CA PRO A 64 18.42 -15.61 -16.31
C PRO A 64 17.98 -16.86 -15.54
N GLU A 65 18.59 -17.12 -14.37
CA GLU A 65 18.25 -18.25 -13.50
C GLU A 65 16.86 -18.07 -12.87
N PHE A 66 16.52 -16.84 -12.46
CA PHE A 66 15.19 -16.52 -11.98
C PHE A 66 14.14 -16.76 -13.07
N LEU A 67 14.38 -16.29 -14.29
CA LEU A 67 13.48 -16.47 -15.43
C LEU A 67 13.32 -17.96 -15.79
N SER A 68 14.43 -18.71 -15.89
CA SER A 68 14.41 -20.12 -16.19
C SER A 68 13.64 -20.94 -15.15
N ARG A 69 13.85 -20.66 -13.86
CA ARG A 69 13.12 -21.31 -12.75
C ARG A 69 11.64 -20.98 -12.74
N SER A 70 11.29 -19.74 -13.09
CA SER A 70 9.92 -19.24 -13.00
C SER A 70 9.07 -19.58 -14.22
N PHE A 71 9.67 -19.60 -15.42
CA PHE A 71 8.97 -19.69 -16.70
C PHE A 71 9.57 -20.71 -17.67
N GLY A 72 10.65 -21.39 -17.29
CA GLY A 72 11.33 -22.37 -18.13
C GLY A 72 10.51 -23.64 -18.38
N PRO A 73 11.08 -24.58 -19.14
CA PRO A 73 10.41 -25.85 -19.50
C PRO A 73 9.86 -26.57 -18.27
N GLY A 74 8.64 -27.09 -18.38
CA GLY A 74 7.96 -27.79 -17.30
C GLY A 74 7.20 -26.89 -16.31
N THR A 75 7.40 -25.56 -16.35
CA THR A 75 6.59 -24.63 -15.54
C THR A 75 5.26 -24.32 -16.23
N ARG A 76 4.23 -24.10 -15.44
CA ARG A 76 2.88 -23.70 -15.91
C ARG A 76 2.44 -22.37 -15.32
N ASN A 77 3.36 -21.67 -14.68
CA ASN A 77 3.08 -20.39 -14.03
C ASN A 77 2.62 -19.35 -15.06
N ASN A 78 1.63 -18.56 -14.70
CA ASN A 78 1.30 -17.35 -15.42
C ASN A 78 2.37 -16.27 -15.18
N LEU A 79 2.42 -15.30 -16.08
CA LEU A 79 3.35 -14.20 -16.08
C LEU A 79 2.66 -12.95 -15.55
N GLY A 80 3.18 -12.37 -14.49
CA GLY A 80 2.76 -11.09 -13.96
C GLY A 80 3.87 -10.06 -14.03
N CYS A 81 3.47 -8.81 -13.81
CA CYS A 81 4.40 -7.70 -13.69
C CYS A 81 3.98 -6.80 -12.53
N VAL A 82 4.96 -6.38 -11.71
CA VAL A 82 4.76 -5.23 -10.82
C VAL A 82 4.91 -3.97 -11.66
N VAL A 83 3.83 -3.22 -11.80
CA VAL A 83 3.88 -1.96 -12.53
C VAL A 83 4.82 -1.00 -11.82
N ARG A 84 5.71 -0.37 -12.59
CA ARG A 84 6.70 0.61 -12.10
C ARG A 84 6.68 1.87 -12.95
N PRO A 85 6.86 3.04 -12.34
CA PRO A 85 7.04 4.27 -13.10
C PRO A 85 8.17 4.15 -14.13
N PRO A 86 8.02 4.75 -15.30
CA PRO A 86 6.94 5.64 -15.70
C PRO A 86 5.73 4.92 -16.33
N PHE A 87 5.69 3.60 -16.33
CA PHE A 87 4.58 2.86 -16.95
C PHE A 87 3.31 2.88 -16.09
N VAL A 88 2.19 2.90 -16.77
CA VAL A 88 0.86 2.65 -16.23
C VAL A 88 0.09 1.73 -17.17
N HIS A 89 -0.78 0.90 -16.59
CA HIS A 89 -1.69 0.08 -17.38
C HIS A 89 -3.12 0.45 -17.02
N ILE A 90 -3.98 0.45 -18.02
CA ILE A 90 -5.43 0.64 -17.84
C ILE A 90 -6.09 -0.69 -18.16
N ASP A 91 -6.73 -1.31 -17.18
CA ASP A 91 -7.58 -2.47 -17.38
C ASP A 91 -9.01 -2.00 -17.67
N LEU A 92 -9.45 -2.19 -18.90
CA LEU A 92 -10.83 -1.96 -19.33
C LEU A 92 -11.59 -3.27 -19.27
N ASP A 93 -12.63 -3.34 -18.48
CA ASP A 93 -13.40 -4.55 -18.23
C ASP A 93 -14.90 -4.35 -18.48
N SER A 94 -15.50 -5.37 -19.10
CA SER A 94 -16.96 -5.45 -19.32
C SER A 94 -17.40 -6.91 -19.15
N LYS A 95 -17.33 -7.39 -17.90
CA LYS A 95 -17.60 -8.79 -17.53
C LYS A 95 -18.94 -9.35 -18.04
N PRO A 96 -20.05 -8.58 -17.99
CA PRO A 96 -21.35 -9.13 -18.37
C PRO A 96 -21.43 -9.60 -19.83
N ASP A 97 -20.62 -9.03 -20.73
CA ASP A 97 -20.67 -9.31 -22.18
C ASP A 97 -19.33 -9.78 -22.77
N GLY A 98 -18.40 -10.24 -21.92
CA GLY A 98 -17.12 -10.77 -22.37
C GLY A 98 -16.24 -9.75 -23.09
N GLY A 99 -16.38 -8.45 -22.78
CA GLY A 99 -15.58 -7.38 -23.37
C GLY A 99 -16.17 -6.73 -24.62
N ALA A 100 -17.36 -7.13 -25.08
CA ALA A 100 -17.96 -6.54 -26.28
C ALA A 100 -18.22 -5.04 -26.15
N SER A 101 -18.68 -4.58 -24.98
CA SER A 101 -18.87 -3.14 -24.72
C SER A 101 -17.54 -2.37 -24.66
N VAL A 102 -16.44 -3.00 -24.22
CA VAL A 102 -15.08 -2.39 -24.26
C VAL A 102 -14.67 -2.16 -25.72
N VAL A 103 -14.84 -3.16 -26.59
CA VAL A 103 -14.51 -3.03 -28.02
C VAL A 103 -15.32 -1.93 -28.69
N ALA A 104 -16.63 -1.88 -28.41
CA ALA A 104 -17.51 -0.83 -28.95
C ALA A 104 -17.12 0.56 -28.46
N TRP A 105 -16.77 0.70 -27.19
CA TRP A 105 -16.34 1.98 -26.64
C TRP A 105 -15.00 2.43 -27.22
N LEU A 106 -14.00 1.54 -27.33
CA LEU A 106 -12.70 1.85 -27.93
C LEU A 106 -12.82 2.31 -29.40
N ALA A 107 -13.76 1.75 -30.15
CA ALA A 107 -14.02 2.19 -31.53
C ALA A 107 -14.50 3.66 -31.60
N GLY A 108 -15.08 4.18 -30.52
CA GLY A 108 -15.50 5.59 -30.40
C GLY A 108 -14.41 6.55 -29.93
N VAL A 109 -13.17 6.05 -29.62
CA VAL A 109 -12.04 6.85 -29.12
C VAL A 109 -10.84 6.67 -30.05
N PRO A 110 -10.78 7.37 -31.18
CA PRO A 110 -9.75 7.20 -32.22
C PRO A 110 -8.32 7.37 -31.70
N GLU A 111 -8.11 8.21 -30.69
CA GLU A 111 -6.80 8.45 -30.06
C GLU A 111 -6.21 7.18 -29.43
N LEU A 112 -7.05 6.22 -29.06
CA LEU A 112 -6.63 4.96 -28.46
C LEU A 112 -6.43 3.84 -29.51
N ALA A 113 -6.72 4.08 -30.79
CA ALA A 113 -6.68 3.04 -31.81
C ALA A 113 -5.31 2.38 -31.98
N SER A 114 -4.22 3.16 -31.88
CA SER A 114 -2.84 2.69 -32.01
C SER A 114 -2.13 2.38 -30.70
N VAL A 115 -2.80 2.55 -29.56
CA VAL A 115 -2.22 2.26 -28.25
C VAL A 115 -2.01 0.75 -28.11
N PRO A 116 -0.81 0.29 -27.75
CA PRO A 116 -0.58 -1.13 -27.47
C PRO A 116 -1.59 -1.64 -26.46
N ARG A 117 -2.30 -2.69 -26.85
CA ARG A 117 -3.34 -3.29 -26.00
C ARG A 117 -3.30 -4.80 -26.05
N GLU A 118 -3.51 -5.37 -24.92
CA GLU A 118 -3.56 -6.80 -24.67
C GLU A 118 -4.99 -7.23 -24.38
N ARG A 119 -5.50 -8.24 -25.07
CA ARG A 119 -6.79 -8.84 -24.77
C ARG A 119 -6.74 -9.63 -23.48
N THR A 120 -7.73 -9.45 -22.64
CA THR A 120 -7.96 -10.21 -21.41
C THR A 120 -9.20 -11.11 -21.52
N GLY A 121 -9.59 -11.78 -20.43
CA GLY A 121 -10.82 -12.59 -20.41
C GLY A 121 -12.12 -11.80 -20.44
N GLY A 122 -12.11 -10.51 -20.06
CA GLY A 122 -13.30 -9.67 -19.96
C GLY A 122 -13.16 -8.29 -20.62
N GLY A 123 -12.00 -8.03 -21.25
CA GLY A 123 -11.73 -6.72 -21.82
C GLY A 123 -10.32 -6.61 -22.37
N VAL A 124 -9.63 -5.51 -22.09
CA VAL A 124 -8.26 -5.27 -22.54
C VAL A 124 -7.43 -4.52 -21.52
N HIS A 125 -6.12 -4.73 -21.54
CA HIS A 125 -5.13 -3.86 -20.90
C HIS A 125 -4.53 -2.91 -21.95
N LEU A 126 -4.55 -1.62 -21.68
CA LEU A 126 -3.80 -0.60 -22.43
C LEU A 126 -2.53 -0.24 -21.66
N VAL A 127 -1.42 0.05 -22.36
CA VAL A 127 -0.19 0.47 -21.70
C VAL A 127 0.25 1.84 -22.17
N PHE A 128 0.69 2.67 -21.20
CA PHE A 128 1.16 4.04 -21.41
C PHE A 128 2.42 4.33 -20.59
N VAL A 129 3.15 5.34 -21.01
CA VAL A 129 4.12 6.06 -20.18
C VAL A 129 3.44 7.32 -19.67
N CYS A 130 3.36 7.49 -18.33
CA CYS A 130 2.79 8.68 -17.70
C CYS A 130 3.72 9.12 -16.56
N ARG A 131 4.34 10.31 -16.71
CA ARG A 131 5.35 10.80 -15.75
C ARG A 131 4.80 11.80 -14.75
N ASP A 132 3.62 12.30 -14.98
CA ASP A 132 2.96 13.36 -14.20
C ASP A 132 1.76 12.88 -13.39
N LEU A 133 1.77 11.57 -13.02
CA LEU A 133 0.75 11.04 -12.12
C LEU A 133 0.74 11.81 -10.79
N PRO A 134 -0.44 12.27 -10.33
CA PRO A 134 -0.55 12.97 -9.06
C PRO A 134 -0.03 12.13 -7.88
N PRO A 135 0.63 12.74 -6.88
CA PRO A 135 1.13 12.04 -5.69
C PRO A 135 0.05 11.24 -4.94
N ASP A 136 -1.18 11.75 -4.89
CA ASP A 136 -2.31 11.06 -4.26
C ASP A 136 -2.70 9.79 -5.02
N ILE A 137 -2.62 9.82 -6.35
CA ILE A 137 -2.80 8.63 -7.20
C ILE A 137 -1.65 7.65 -6.96
N LEU A 138 -0.39 8.11 -6.98
CA LEU A 138 0.78 7.26 -6.77
C LEU A 138 0.75 6.55 -5.41
N SER A 139 0.36 7.25 -4.35
CA SER A 139 0.34 6.72 -2.98
C SER A 139 -0.88 5.85 -2.65
N ALA A 140 -1.90 5.84 -3.51
CA ALA A 140 -3.10 5.02 -3.27
C ALA A 140 -2.76 3.52 -3.25
N ARG A 141 -3.22 2.78 -2.25
CA ARG A 141 -2.97 1.33 -2.12
C ARG A 141 -3.75 0.48 -3.13
N LYS A 142 -4.86 1.01 -3.62
CA LYS A 142 -5.73 0.34 -4.61
C LYS A 142 -5.61 1.03 -5.95
N ALA A 143 -5.91 0.29 -7.01
CA ALA A 143 -6.10 0.88 -8.33
C ALA A 143 -7.26 1.89 -8.28
N PRO A 144 -7.07 3.14 -8.77
CA PRO A 144 -8.19 4.02 -9.05
C PRO A 144 -9.12 3.38 -10.07
N VAL A 145 -10.42 3.45 -9.81
CA VAL A 145 -11.47 2.88 -10.66
C VAL A 145 -12.36 3.99 -11.17
N ALA A 146 -12.68 3.97 -12.46
CA ALA A 146 -13.64 4.87 -13.09
C ALA A 146 -14.73 4.06 -13.81
N GLN A 147 -15.97 4.50 -13.69
CA GLN A 147 -17.08 3.97 -14.48
C GLN A 147 -17.17 4.81 -15.76
N ILE A 148 -16.87 4.22 -16.91
CA ILE A 148 -16.88 4.92 -18.21
C ILE A 148 -18.29 4.92 -18.79
N THR A 149 -18.94 3.76 -18.79
CA THR A 149 -20.34 3.59 -19.17
C THR A 149 -21.03 2.70 -18.15
N ASP A 150 -22.33 2.46 -18.32
CA ASP A 150 -23.06 1.50 -17.48
C ASP A 150 -22.45 0.09 -17.47
N LYS A 151 -21.67 -0.26 -18.51
CA LYS A 151 -21.08 -1.59 -18.70
C LYS A 151 -19.55 -1.63 -18.67
N VAL A 152 -18.87 -0.52 -18.89
CA VAL A 152 -17.42 -0.44 -19.02
C VAL A 152 -16.81 0.23 -17.81
N THR A 153 -15.86 -0.45 -17.15
CA THR A 153 -15.03 0.09 -16.08
C THR A 153 -13.58 0.22 -16.53
N ALA A 154 -12.87 1.19 -15.98
CA ALA A 154 -11.43 1.32 -16.12
C ALA A 154 -10.77 1.24 -14.74
N GLU A 155 -9.73 0.43 -14.62
CA GLU A 155 -8.84 0.39 -13.44
C GLU A 155 -7.44 0.84 -13.84
N LEU A 156 -6.87 1.80 -13.09
CA LEU A 156 -5.52 2.29 -13.31
C LEU A 156 -4.51 1.50 -12.48
N TYR A 157 -3.74 0.62 -13.13
CA TYR A 157 -2.61 -0.07 -12.52
C TYR A 157 -1.36 0.82 -12.59
N LYS A 158 -0.77 1.06 -11.46
CA LYS A 158 0.34 1.98 -11.23
C LYS A 158 1.36 1.36 -10.27
N ASP A 159 2.34 2.11 -9.82
CA ASP A 159 3.42 1.64 -8.95
C ASP A 159 2.96 0.70 -7.83
N GLY A 160 3.63 -0.45 -7.73
CA GLY A 160 3.38 -1.46 -6.71
C GLY A 160 2.15 -2.34 -6.94
N LEU A 161 1.40 -2.18 -8.03
CA LEU A 161 0.27 -3.06 -8.38
C LEU A 161 0.72 -4.16 -9.35
N ASN A 162 0.08 -5.33 -9.23
CA ASN A 162 0.34 -6.47 -10.10
C ASN A 162 -0.65 -6.54 -11.25
N ILE A 163 -0.13 -6.74 -12.47
CA ILE A 163 -0.93 -7.01 -13.66
C ILE A 163 -0.50 -8.33 -14.30
N VAL A 164 -1.45 -9.04 -14.91
CA VAL A 164 -1.19 -10.27 -15.67
C VAL A 164 -0.78 -9.88 -17.08
N LEU A 165 0.21 -10.58 -17.66
CA LEU A 165 0.73 -10.31 -19.00
C LEU A 165 0.62 -11.54 -19.92
N SER A 166 0.56 -11.27 -21.22
CA SER A 166 0.73 -12.29 -22.29
C SER A 166 2.10 -13.00 -22.14
N PRO A 167 2.18 -14.32 -22.38
CA PRO A 167 1.16 -15.25 -22.85
C PRO A 167 0.47 -16.05 -21.72
N SER A 168 0.06 -15.40 -20.68
CA SER A 168 -0.69 -16.04 -19.57
C SER A 168 -2.03 -16.58 -20.04
N VAL A 169 -2.60 -17.50 -19.23
CA VAL A 169 -3.93 -18.07 -19.46
C VAL A 169 -4.87 -17.65 -18.34
N HIS A 170 -6.00 -17.07 -18.72
CA HIS A 170 -7.07 -16.76 -17.78
C HIS A 170 -7.71 -18.03 -17.25
N PRO A 171 -8.24 -18.10 -16.01
CA PRO A 171 -8.95 -19.27 -15.48
C PRO A 171 -10.11 -19.76 -16.35
N GLY A 172 -10.72 -18.87 -17.13
CA GLY A 172 -11.75 -19.20 -18.13
C GLY A 172 -11.21 -19.79 -19.43
N GLY A 173 -9.91 -20.11 -19.52
CA GLY A 173 -9.29 -20.73 -20.71
C GLY A 173 -8.82 -19.75 -21.79
N HIS A 174 -9.11 -18.45 -21.67
CA HIS A 174 -8.65 -17.43 -22.63
C HIS A 174 -7.17 -17.14 -22.41
N GLN A 175 -6.42 -17.07 -23.51
CA GLN A 175 -5.02 -16.62 -23.49
C GLN A 175 -4.98 -15.10 -23.58
N TYR A 176 -4.13 -14.49 -22.76
CA TYR A 176 -3.78 -13.08 -22.90
C TYR A 176 -2.95 -12.90 -24.17
N THR A 177 -3.35 -11.98 -25.05
CA THR A 177 -2.69 -11.76 -26.35
C THR A 177 -2.70 -10.27 -26.70
N TRP A 178 -1.59 -9.78 -27.23
CA TRP A 178 -1.51 -8.41 -27.74
C TRP A 178 -2.30 -8.27 -29.05
N GLU A 179 -3.34 -7.47 -29.06
CA GLU A 179 -4.14 -7.17 -30.25
C GLU A 179 -3.56 -6.01 -31.06
N VAL A 180 -3.01 -5.03 -30.36
CA VAL A 180 -2.29 -3.89 -30.96
C VAL A 180 -0.91 -3.84 -30.37
N THR A 181 0.08 -3.77 -31.23
CA THR A 181 1.51 -3.71 -30.89
C THR A 181 2.09 -2.41 -31.45
N GLY A 182 3.27 -2.02 -30.97
CA GLY A 182 3.93 -0.79 -31.40
C GLY A 182 4.49 0.03 -30.25
N PRO A 183 4.86 1.28 -30.52
CA PRO A 183 5.40 2.18 -29.50
C PRO A 183 4.39 2.42 -28.36
N VAL A 184 4.90 2.37 -27.13
CA VAL A 184 4.10 2.76 -25.94
C VAL A 184 4.05 4.28 -25.90
N PRO A 185 2.87 4.90 -26.04
CA PRO A 185 2.77 6.35 -26.09
C PRO A 185 3.04 6.97 -24.71
N GLU A 186 3.72 8.11 -24.71
CA GLU A 186 3.83 8.97 -23.56
C GLU A 186 2.64 9.93 -23.54
N VAL A 187 1.91 9.95 -22.40
CA VAL A 187 0.70 10.72 -22.22
C VAL A 187 0.75 11.50 -20.91
N ARG A 188 -0.06 12.53 -20.78
CA ARG A 188 -0.23 13.27 -19.52
C ARG A 188 -1.35 12.65 -18.68
N TRP A 189 -1.29 12.85 -17.39
CA TRP A 189 -2.40 12.49 -16.51
C TRP A 189 -3.74 13.06 -16.98
N ALA A 190 -3.74 14.30 -17.45
CA ALA A 190 -4.95 14.95 -17.98
C ALA A 190 -5.58 14.21 -19.18
N ASP A 191 -4.77 13.54 -20.00
CA ASP A 191 -5.27 12.72 -21.11
C ASP A 191 -5.95 11.45 -20.59
N LEU A 192 -5.35 10.78 -19.59
CA LEU A 192 -5.97 9.62 -18.95
C LEU A 192 -7.30 9.99 -18.27
N VAL A 193 -7.36 11.15 -17.61
CA VAL A 193 -8.62 11.66 -17.04
C VAL A 193 -9.65 11.91 -18.12
N ARG A 194 -9.27 12.56 -19.22
CA ARG A 194 -10.17 12.88 -20.33
C ARG A 194 -10.74 11.63 -20.99
N TRP A 195 -9.93 10.59 -21.19
CA TRP A 195 -10.37 9.36 -21.85
C TRP A 195 -11.17 8.45 -20.93
N PHE A 196 -10.69 8.25 -19.69
CA PHE A 196 -11.22 7.21 -18.81
C PHE A 196 -12.09 7.73 -17.66
N GLY A 197 -12.12 9.05 -17.44
CA GLY A 197 -12.94 9.64 -16.38
C GLY A 197 -12.41 9.40 -14.97
N PHE A 198 -11.11 9.13 -14.80
CA PHE A 198 -10.54 9.04 -13.46
C PHE A 198 -10.75 10.36 -12.72
N ALA A 199 -11.19 10.25 -11.46
CA ALA A 199 -11.32 11.43 -10.63
C ALA A 199 -9.96 12.14 -10.53
N VAL A 200 -9.92 13.38 -10.98
CA VAL A 200 -8.81 14.27 -10.69
C VAL A 200 -8.86 14.49 -9.17
N PRO A 201 -7.80 14.19 -8.42
CA PRO A 201 -7.73 14.66 -7.04
C PRO A 201 -7.98 16.18 -7.13
N GLU A 202 -9.06 16.68 -6.52
CA GLU A 202 -9.27 18.11 -6.48
C GLU A 202 -7.98 18.75 -5.96
N PRO A 203 -7.40 19.74 -6.66
CA PRO A 203 -6.29 20.49 -6.10
C PRO A 203 -6.80 20.98 -4.76
N ALA A 204 -6.11 20.57 -3.69
CA ALA A 204 -6.50 20.88 -2.31
C ALA A 204 -6.87 22.35 -2.31
N ALA A 205 -8.18 22.64 -2.25
CA ALA A 205 -8.73 23.96 -2.55
C ALA A 205 -7.96 24.95 -1.68
N SER A 206 -7.15 25.78 -2.32
CA SER A 206 -6.46 26.86 -1.64
C SER A 206 -7.54 27.77 -1.07
N GLY A 207 -7.89 27.54 0.21
CA GLY A 207 -8.76 28.45 0.94
C GLY A 207 -10.09 27.95 1.46
N ARG A 208 -10.56 26.73 1.12
CA ARG A 208 -11.50 26.04 2.02
C ARG A 208 -10.78 24.79 2.50
N GLY A 209 -10.24 24.85 3.70
CA GLY A 209 -9.64 23.70 4.30
C GLY A 209 -10.57 22.50 4.12
N ARG A 210 -10.19 21.57 3.25
CA ARG A 210 -10.35 20.19 3.64
C ARG A 210 -9.85 20.21 5.06
N PRO A 211 -10.68 19.83 6.07
CA PRO A 211 -10.32 19.98 7.47
C PRO A 211 -8.87 19.56 7.54
N SER A 212 -7.99 20.49 7.86
CA SER A 212 -6.51 20.41 7.76
C SER A 212 -6.15 19.01 8.12
N LYS A 213 -5.53 18.22 7.22
CA LYS A 213 -5.27 16.80 7.45
C LYS A 213 -5.35 16.59 8.93
N GLU A 214 -6.49 16.06 9.41
CA GLU A 214 -6.71 16.05 10.86
C GLU A 214 -5.44 15.47 11.39
N LYS A 215 -4.77 16.22 12.25
CA LYS A 215 -3.46 15.79 12.78
C LYS A 215 -3.63 14.33 13.04
N PRO A 216 -2.80 13.44 12.47
CA PRO A 216 -3.09 12.01 12.54
C PRO A 216 -3.58 11.72 13.94
N TRP A 217 -4.68 11.03 14.14
CA TRP A 217 -5.39 10.91 15.44
C TRP A 217 -4.44 10.74 16.63
N TRP A 218 -3.29 10.09 16.39
CA TRP A 218 -2.19 9.94 17.36
C TRP A 218 -1.41 11.27 17.60
N ALA A 219 -1.63 12.32 16.82
CA ALA A 219 -0.95 13.60 17.03
C ALA A 219 -1.43 14.34 18.28
N ALA A 220 -2.60 13.96 18.82
CA ALA A 220 -3.07 14.43 20.11
C ALA A 220 -2.32 13.83 21.32
N TRP A 221 -1.59 12.71 21.09
CA TRP A 221 -0.83 12.05 22.13
C TRP A 221 0.53 12.73 22.31
N GLN A 222 0.91 12.97 23.56
CA GLN A 222 2.22 13.56 23.90
C GLN A 222 3.37 12.57 23.67
N HIS A 223 3.08 11.25 23.69
CA HIS A 223 4.03 10.18 23.48
C HIS A 223 3.97 9.62 22.06
N ASP A 224 5.10 9.12 21.58
CA ASP A 224 5.17 8.48 20.28
C ASP A 224 4.62 7.04 20.38
N LEU A 225 3.46 6.81 19.78
CA LEU A 225 2.83 5.49 19.79
C LEU A 225 3.64 4.40 19.07
N ARG A 226 4.71 4.75 18.36
CA ARG A 226 5.65 3.77 17.80
C ARG A 226 6.51 3.13 18.89
N THR A 227 6.58 3.75 20.07
CA THR A 227 7.30 3.24 21.24
C THR A 227 6.38 2.59 22.26
N LEU A 228 5.10 2.40 21.91
CA LEU A 228 4.09 1.82 22.78
C LEU A 228 4.32 0.31 22.96
N ASP A 229 4.49 -0.11 24.20
CA ASP A 229 4.43 -1.54 24.58
C ASP A 229 2.96 -1.97 24.69
N LEU A 230 2.36 -2.27 23.53
CA LEU A 230 0.97 -2.68 23.46
C LEU A 230 0.67 -4.01 24.17
N PRO A 231 1.55 -5.03 24.15
CA PRO A 231 1.41 -6.21 24.99
C PRO A 231 1.27 -5.91 26.49
N ALA A 232 2.12 -5.01 27.02
CA ALA A 232 2.06 -4.60 28.43
C ALA A 232 0.75 -3.87 28.76
N VAL A 233 0.28 -2.98 27.87
CA VAL A 233 -1.02 -2.29 28.02
C VAL A 233 -2.17 -3.29 28.13
N LEU A 234 -2.26 -4.22 27.17
CA LEU A 234 -3.36 -5.20 27.13
C LEU A 234 -3.31 -6.14 28.32
N SER A 235 -2.13 -6.64 28.69
CA SER A 235 -1.94 -7.49 29.87
C SER A 235 -2.35 -6.78 31.17
N ALA A 236 -2.00 -5.50 31.32
CA ALA A 236 -2.37 -4.69 32.47
C ALA A 236 -3.89 -4.42 32.57
N LEU A 237 -4.61 -4.57 31.45
CA LEU A 237 -6.08 -4.46 31.39
C LEU A 237 -6.78 -5.83 31.46
N GLY A 238 -6.05 -6.91 31.76
CA GLY A 238 -6.62 -8.24 31.90
C GLY A 238 -6.81 -9.00 30.58
N HIS A 239 -6.16 -8.55 29.50
CA HIS A 239 -6.16 -9.20 28.20
C HIS A 239 -4.77 -9.81 27.92
N PRO A 240 -4.48 -11.02 28.40
CA PRO A 240 -3.18 -11.66 28.18
C PRO A 240 -2.96 -11.88 26.67
N CYS A 241 -1.73 -11.64 26.24
CA CYS A 241 -1.32 -11.70 24.84
C CYS A 241 -0.30 -12.83 24.63
N GLU A 242 -0.34 -13.46 23.48
CA GLU A 242 0.62 -14.47 23.04
C GLU A 242 1.30 -14.03 21.75
N CYS A 243 2.64 -14.01 21.75
CA CYS A 243 3.41 -13.72 20.55
C CYS A 243 3.40 -14.96 19.64
N THR A 244 2.81 -14.83 18.45
CA THR A 244 2.70 -15.93 17.48
C THR A 244 3.69 -15.82 16.33
N ASP A 245 4.25 -14.65 16.10
CA ASP A 245 5.30 -14.41 15.12
C ASP A 245 6.19 -13.22 15.58
N PRO A 246 7.33 -13.52 16.24
CA PRO A 246 8.25 -12.47 16.72
C PRO A 246 8.85 -11.64 15.58
N ASP A 247 9.11 -12.24 14.42
CA ASP A 247 9.70 -11.56 13.27
C ASP A 247 8.75 -10.54 12.65
N GLU A 248 7.46 -10.85 12.66
CA GLU A 248 6.40 -9.94 12.21
C GLU A 248 5.89 -9.03 13.36
N GLY A 249 6.27 -9.30 14.61
CA GLY A 249 5.72 -8.65 15.80
C GLY A 249 4.23 -8.90 15.95
N LYS A 250 3.77 -10.09 15.57
CA LYS A 250 2.37 -10.49 15.57
C LYS A 250 1.99 -11.16 16.86
N TRP A 251 0.91 -10.70 17.45
CA TRP A 251 0.38 -11.18 18.73
C TRP A 251 -1.08 -11.57 18.57
N THR A 252 -1.53 -12.54 19.33
CA THR A 252 -2.94 -12.87 19.53
C THR A 252 -3.41 -12.39 20.89
N VAL A 253 -4.69 -12.01 20.98
CA VAL A 253 -5.32 -11.51 22.19
C VAL A 253 -6.80 -11.80 22.19
N ALA A 254 -7.43 -11.94 23.35
CA ALA A 254 -8.89 -11.92 23.45
C ALA A 254 -9.39 -10.51 23.08
N CYS A 255 -10.41 -10.45 22.20
CA CYS A 255 -10.92 -9.17 21.73
C CYS A 255 -11.45 -8.33 22.91
N PRO A 256 -11.05 -7.05 23.05
CA PRO A 256 -11.56 -6.15 24.08
C PRO A 256 -13.08 -5.96 24.06
N TRP A 257 -13.70 -6.21 22.90
CA TRP A 257 -15.15 -6.12 22.67
C TRP A 257 -15.79 -7.50 22.50
N ALA A 258 -15.24 -8.53 23.16
CA ALA A 258 -15.72 -9.92 23.05
C ALA A 258 -17.16 -10.12 23.50
N GLU A 259 -17.66 -9.28 24.41
CA GLU A 259 -19.03 -9.28 24.89
C GLU A 259 -20.09 -9.06 23.78
N HIS A 260 -19.66 -8.43 22.69
CA HIS A 260 -20.49 -8.22 21.51
C HIS A 260 -20.35 -9.32 20.46
N HIS A 261 -19.57 -10.38 20.72
CA HIS A 261 -19.36 -11.47 19.78
C HIS A 261 -20.47 -12.51 19.91
N SER A 262 -20.95 -13.03 18.79
CA SER A 262 -22.00 -14.05 18.74
C SER A 262 -21.51 -15.46 19.15
N GLY A 263 -20.26 -15.64 19.52
CA GLY A 263 -19.67 -16.92 19.94
C GLY A 263 -18.66 -16.74 21.05
N ALA A 264 -18.49 -17.79 21.89
CA ALA A 264 -17.46 -17.79 22.93
C ALA A 264 -16.06 -17.71 22.31
N GLN A 265 -15.27 -16.73 22.69
CA GLN A 265 -13.85 -16.68 22.31
C GLN A 265 -13.08 -17.77 23.06
N LYS A 266 -12.30 -18.55 22.30
CA LYS A 266 -11.33 -19.46 22.88
C LYS A 266 -10.05 -18.67 23.17
N PRO A 267 -9.45 -18.80 24.37
CA PRO A 267 -8.10 -18.31 24.62
C PRO A 267 -7.14 -18.89 23.57
N GLY A 268 -6.29 -18.05 22.97
CA GLY A 268 -5.36 -18.47 21.90
C GLY A 268 -5.96 -18.56 20.49
N GLY A 269 -7.22 -18.11 20.30
CA GLY A 269 -7.83 -18.00 18.96
C GLY A 269 -7.13 -16.95 18.10
N THR A 270 -7.01 -17.23 16.78
CA THR A 270 -6.35 -16.35 15.81
C THR A 270 -7.26 -15.24 15.27
N ASP A 271 -8.46 -15.09 15.82
CA ASP A 271 -9.51 -14.20 15.30
C ASP A 271 -9.27 -12.73 15.64
N THR A 272 -8.45 -12.47 16.67
CA THR A 272 -8.06 -11.10 17.05
C THR A 272 -6.55 -11.04 17.17
N VAL A 273 -5.94 -10.19 16.37
CA VAL A 273 -4.49 -10.01 16.30
C VAL A 273 -4.12 -8.54 16.40
N PHE A 274 -2.94 -8.29 16.94
CA PHE A 274 -2.31 -6.99 16.83
C PHE A 274 -0.84 -7.14 16.43
N PHE A 275 -0.28 -6.07 15.89
CA PHE A 275 1.12 -5.99 15.49
C PHE A 275 1.78 -4.92 16.33
N SER A 276 2.88 -5.28 16.97
CA SER A 276 3.66 -4.37 17.81
C SER A 276 5.14 -4.69 17.61
N LYS A 277 5.84 -3.77 16.98
CA LYS A 277 7.29 -3.80 16.77
C LYS A 277 7.88 -2.47 17.23
N PRO A 278 9.10 -2.45 17.77
CA PRO A 278 9.83 -1.20 18.01
C PRO A 278 9.84 -0.31 16.77
N GLU A 279 9.68 0.99 16.96
CA GLU A 279 9.73 2.03 15.94
C GLU A 279 8.66 1.98 14.84
N THR A 280 7.68 1.06 14.94
CA THR A 280 6.57 0.98 14.00
C THR A 280 5.25 1.33 14.69
N MET A 281 4.32 1.96 13.93
CA MET A 281 2.96 2.17 14.45
C MET A 281 2.32 0.80 14.72
N PRO A 282 1.79 0.58 15.91
CA PRO A 282 1.07 -0.66 16.19
C PRO A 282 -0.19 -0.78 15.34
N GLY A 283 -0.57 -2.00 15.04
CA GLY A 283 -1.77 -2.33 14.28
C GLY A 283 -2.70 -3.23 15.08
N PHE A 284 -4.02 -3.16 14.85
CA PHE A 284 -5.01 -4.04 15.48
C PHE A 284 -6.04 -4.49 14.47
N ARG A 285 -6.46 -5.73 14.54
CA ARG A 285 -7.52 -6.30 13.72
C ARG A 285 -8.27 -7.41 14.46
N CYS A 286 -9.59 -7.31 14.49
CA CYS A 286 -10.50 -8.39 14.85
C CYS A 286 -11.26 -8.85 13.61
N LEU A 287 -11.39 -10.17 13.41
CA LEU A 287 -12.06 -10.77 12.24
C LEU A 287 -13.57 -10.88 12.40
N HIS A 288 -14.11 -10.59 13.58
CA HIS A 288 -15.55 -10.64 13.82
C HIS A 288 -16.28 -9.46 13.16
N ALA A 289 -17.44 -9.72 12.58
CA ALA A 289 -18.16 -8.76 11.74
C ALA A 289 -18.44 -7.40 12.42
N HIS A 290 -18.84 -7.41 13.69
CA HIS A 290 -19.10 -6.14 14.43
C HIS A 290 -17.85 -5.42 14.94
N CYS A 291 -16.68 -6.03 14.77
CA CYS A 291 -15.39 -5.38 14.99
C CYS A 291 -14.71 -4.97 13.68
N ALA A 292 -15.35 -5.12 12.52
CA ALA A 292 -14.74 -4.85 11.20
C ALA A 292 -14.22 -3.42 11.06
N GLU A 293 -14.87 -2.46 11.70
CA GLU A 293 -14.50 -1.03 11.72
C GLU A 293 -13.52 -0.68 12.85
N LYS A 294 -13.23 -1.63 13.77
CA LYS A 294 -12.34 -1.39 14.90
C LYS A 294 -10.89 -1.55 14.51
N GLY A 295 -10.10 -0.50 14.75
CA GLY A 295 -8.67 -0.48 14.48
C GLY A 295 -7.85 -0.11 15.71
N ILE A 296 -6.56 0.16 15.49
CA ILE A 296 -5.63 0.55 16.57
C ILE A 296 -6.07 1.83 17.29
N ARG A 297 -6.69 2.79 16.59
CA ARG A 297 -7.26 3.99 17.22
C ARG A 297 -8.28 3.63 18.28
N ASP A 298 -9.22 2.75 17.94
CA ASP A 298 -10.30 2.35 18.85
C ASP A 298 -9.74 1.59 20.06
N LEU A 299 -8.70 0.75 19.82
CA LEU A 299 -8.02 0.01 20.88
C LEU A 299 -7.32 0.94 21.88
N VAL A 300 -6.60 1.94 21.39
CA VAL A 300 -5.90 2.92 22.24
C VAL A 300 -6.88 3.78 23.03
N LEU A 301 -7.96 4.26 22.40
CA LEU A 301 -9.00 5.03 23.06
C LEU A 301 -9.73 4.20 24.12
N TRP A 302 -10.06 2.95 23.80
CA TRP A 302 -10.65 2.01 24.77
C TRP A 302 -9.71 1.76 25.96
N ALA A 303 -8.41 1.58 25.72
CA ALA A 303 -7.45 1.38 26.79
C ALA A 303 -7.37 2.58 27.73
N GLU A 304 -7.35 3.80 27.20
CA GLU A 304 -7.37 5.05 27.98
C GLU A 304 -8.68 5.23 28.74
N GLU A 305 -9.82 4.85 28.15
CA GLU A 305 -11.11 4.89 28.83
C GLU A 305 -11.14 3.92 30.03
N LYS A 306 -10.61 2.72 29.87
CA LYS A 306 -10.53 1.72 30.96
C LYS A 306 -9.55 2.11 32.06
N ARG A 307 -8.43 2.72 31.68
CA ARG A 307 -7.38 3.15 32.63
C ARG A 307 -6.65 4.40 32.12
N PRO A 308 -7.10 5.59 32.52
CA PRO A 308 -6.49 6.85 32.11
C PRO A 308 -4.98 6.88 32.40
N GLY A 309 -4.20 7.32 31.40
CA GLY A 309 -2.75 7.42 31.48
C GLY A 309 -1.99 6.11 31.18
N ILE A 310 -2.68 5.00 30.88
CA ILE A 310 -2.02 3.72 30.60
C ILE A 310 -1.15 3.77 29.36
N ILE A 311 -1.55 4.50 28.34
CA ILE A 311 -0.78 4.66 27.10
C ILE A 311 0.52 5.42 27.39
N ALA A 312 0.41 6.54 28.11
CA ALA A 312 1.60 7.34 28.47
C ALA A 312 2.58 6.54 29.35
N ALA A 313 2.06 5.71 30.27
CA ALA A 313 2.90 4.88 31.14
C ALA A 313 3.64 3.74 30.41
N ASN A 314 3.20 3.37 29.21
CA ASN A 314 3.78 2.27 28.41
C ASN A 314 4.41 2.76 27.08
N CYS A 315 4.62 4.05 26.91
CA CYS A 315 5.47 4.60 25.84
C CYS A 315 6.85 4.93 26.43
N THR A 316 7.91 4.58 25.71
CA THR A 316 9.28 4.83 26.17
C THR A 316 9.78 6.23 25.82
N ASP A 317 9.25 6.82 24.75
CA ASP A 317 9.71 8.13 24.25
C ASP A 317 8.57 9.13 24.07
N LEU A 318 8.90 10.40 24.34
CA LEU A 318 8.11 11.53 23.87
C LEU A 318 8.29 11.71 22.35
N ARG A 319 7.31 12.28 21.68
CA ARG A 319 7.43 12.56 20.26
C ARG A 319 8.58 13.50 19.96
N VAL A 320 9.51 13.03 19.15
CA VAL A 320 10.57 13.84 18.58
C VAL A 320 10.05 14.58 17.35
N TRP A 321 10.27 15.89 17.32
CA TRP A 321 10.06 16.66 16.10
C TRP A 321 11.16 16.33 15.09
N SER A 322 10.79 15.88 13.87
CA SER A 322 11.75 15.65 12.80
C SER A 322 12.01 16.96 12.04
N PRO A 323 13.28 17.39 11.88
CA PRO A 323 13.63 18.60 11.14
C PRO A 323 13.45 18.39 9.63
N GLY A 324 12.24 18.43 9.15
CA GLY A 324 11.87 18.27 7.72
C GLY A 324 10.55 18.92 7.38
N SER A 325 9.74 19.27 8.36
CA SER A 325 8.51 20.04 8.17
C SER A 325 8.86 21.54 8.22
N THR A 326 9.20 22.12 7.08
CA THR A 326 9.48 23.55 6.93
C THR A 326 8.20 24.40 7.09
N GLY A 327 7.70 24.49 8.30
CA GLY A 327 6.84 25.61 8.70
C GLY A 327 7.73 26.69 9.29
N LYS A 328 7.68 27.90 8.79
CA LYS A 328 8.49 29.07 9.17
C LYS A 328 8.45 29.46 10.68
N ASN A 329 7.82 28.67 11.55
CA ASN A 329 7.67 28.93 12.99
C ASN A 329 7.89 27.69 13.87
N SER A 330 8.59 26.66 13.40
CA SER A 330 8.86 25.48 14.23
C SER A 330 10.10 25.69 15.09
N ARG A 331 9.90 25.90 16.38
CA ARG A 331 11.00 25.94 17.36
C ARG A 331 11.45 24.50 17.69
N PRO A 332 12.74 24.24 17.88
CA PRO A 332 13.22 22.92 18.26
C PRO A 332 12.65 22.52 19.63
N ARG A 333 12.12 21.29 19.73
CA ARG A 333 11.71 20.70 21.01
C ARG A 333 12.79 19.76 21.49
N VAL A 334 13.18 19.91 22.76
CA VAL A 334 14.10 18.99 23.40
C VAL A 334 13.33 17.78 23.90
N VAL A 335 13.78 16.59 23.52
CA VAL A 335 13.22 15.34 23.99
C VAL A 335 13.97 14.93 25.26
N LEU A 336 13.22 14.72 26.33
CA LEU A 336 13.75 14.19 27.57
C LEU A 336 13.54 12.69 27.59
N PRO A 337 14.61 11.86 27.62
CA PRO A 337 14.43 10.43 27.80
C PRO A 337 13.82 10.15 29.18
N ASN A 338 12.90 9.18 29.23
CA ASN A 338 12.33 8.72 30.50
C ASN A 338 13.38 7.85 31.25
N THR A 339 14.31 8.52 31.93
CA THR A 339 15.44 7.84 32.58
C THR A 339 15.16 7.39 34.02
N GLY A 340 13.95 7.61 34.53
CA GLY A 340 13.63 7.37 35.96
C GLY A 340 14.39 8.26 36.94
N ARG A 341 15.15 9.25 36.47
CA ARG A 341 15.91 10.20 37.31
C ARG A 341 14.99 11.29 37.87
N PRO A 342 15.25 11.78 39.09
CA PRO A 342 14.51 12.94 39.62
C PRO A 342 14.60 14.14 38.69
N HIS A 343 13.48 14.76 38.40
CA HIS A 343 13.37 15.88 37.44
C HIS A 343 14.29 17.07 37.73
N GLY A 344 14.74 17.25 38.97
CA GLY A 344 15.66 18.32 39.37
C GLY A 344 17.04 18.19 38.74
N VAL A 345 17.64 16.99 38.76
CA VAL A 345 18.97 16.74 38.20
C VAL A 345 18.98 16.87 36.68
N PHE A 346 17.88 16.58 36.04
CA PHE A 346 17.76 16.66 34.60
C PHE A 346 17.61 18.12 34.10
N GLY A 347 16.96 18.97 34.89
CA GLY A 347 16.82 20.41 34.59
C GLY A 347 18.16 21.14 34.55
N ASP A 348 19.06 20.76 35.45
CA ASP A 348 20.38 21.39 35.55
C ASP A 348 21.31 20.96 34.41
N GLU A 349 21.29 19.69 33.99
CA GLU A 349 22.04 19.20 32.83
C GLU A 349 21.54 19.82 31.51
N LEU A 350 20.23 20.02 31.38
CA LEU A 350 19.63 20.67 30.20
C LEU A 350 19.90 22.16 30.14
N GLY A 351 19.84 22.85 31.28
CA GLY A 351 20.18 24.26 31.38
C GLY A 351 21.60 24.54 30.91
N THR A 352 22.52 23.61 31.17
CA THR A 352 23.91 23.70 30.75
C THR A 352 24.12 23.39 29.27
N ALA A 353 23.36 22.45 28.72
CA ALA A 353 23.45 22.03 27.32
C ALA A 353 22.69 22.98 26.34
N ALA A 354 21.63 23.60 26.82
CA ALA A 354 20.72 24.43 25.99
C ALA A 354 20.99 25.94 26.09
N ALA A 355 21.86 26.38 26.99
CA ALA A 355 22.24 27.78 27.10
C ALA A 355 23.14 28.17 25.95
N PRO A 356 22.81 28.68 24.87
CA PRO A 356 22.45 30.09 24.66
C PRO A 356 21.23 30.33 23.76
N SER A 357 20.42 29.34 23.48
CA SER A 357 19.40 29.47 22.44
C SER A 357 17.94 29.05 22.85
N LEU A 358 17.74 28.63 24.08
CA LEU A 358 16.40 28.18 24.54
C LEU A 358 16.08 28.79 25.93
N HIS A 359 14.95 29.46 26.03
CA HIS A 359 14.37 29.85 27.33
C HIS A 359 13.41 28.70 27.79
N LEU A 360 13.92 27.90 28.73
CA LEU A 360 13.15 26.80 29.32
C LEU A 360 12.69 27.19 30.75
N PHE A 361 11.42 27.09 31.03
CA PHE A 361 10.86 27.35 32.34
C PHE A 361 10.14 26.09 32.88
N ARG A 362 10.32 25.87 34.17
CA ARG A 362 9.60 24.83 34.91
C ARG A 362 8.31 25.39 35.48
N TYR A 363 7.17 24.88 35.04
CA TYR A 363 5.88 25.20 35.62
C TYR A 363 5.18 23.92 36.09
N SER A 364 4.82 23.85 37.38
CA SER A 364 4.07 22.74 38.00
C SER A 364 4.59 21.33 37.68
N GLY A 365 5.92 21.16 37.66
CA GLY A 365 6.57 19.87 37.41
C GLY A 365 6.82 19.52 35.95
N SER A 366 6.34 20.35 35.01
CA SER A 366 6.58 20.19 33.58
C SER A 366 7.58 21.26 33.07
N VAL A 367 8.37 20.89 32.07
CA VAL A 367 9.25 21.85 31.37
C VAL A 367 8.42 22.53 30.28
N VAL A 368 8.34 23.84 30.30
CA VAL A 368 7.59 24.65 29.34
C VAL A 368 8.57 25.54 28.58
N GLU A 369 8.47 25.56 27.25
CA GLU A 369 9.17 26.49 26.38
C GLU A 369 8.35 27.80 26.29
N ILE A 370 9.02 28.95 26.38
CA ILE A 370 8.42 30.26 26.18
C ILE A 370 8.99 30.89 24.89
#